data_9d0764db6512d8b01c55e4fe66d853d3
#
_entry.id   9d0764db6512d8b01c55e4fe66d853d3
#
_cell.length_a   1.000
_cell.length_b   1.000
_cell.length_c   1.000
_cell.angle_alpha   90.00
_cell.angle_beta   90.00
_cell.angle_gamma   90.00
#
_symmetry.space_group_name_H-M   'P 1'
#
loop_
_entity.id
_entity.type
_entity.pdbx_description
1 polymer ?
#
loop_
_entity_poly.entity_id
_entity_poly.type
_entity_poly.pdbx_seq_one_letter_code
_entity_poly.pdbx_strand_id
1 'polypeptide(L)'
;MSKFTTKMVDSDGNEVPIKYVSKYDRLRDRQVRRIEARFRKARAMLEALVRDSIKDLEILMNAKDKLGAKGNFSAQSFDALISVSIRQQYNIYLDERVVRARELMIGYVEGVLAKVGGNDAAALRLIIAEAFKANAQGFLSTGKVMSLLRMEIDNADWREAKRILQDSIKPQKGKRYLVVETRPGTQQDFTAIRLDIADCWPEGSEELRVKS
;
A
#
# COMPACT_ATOMS: atom_id res chain seq x y z
N MET A 1 39.55 5.19 -23.75
CA MET A 1 40.64 4.98 -22.79
C MET A 1 40.03 4.93 -21.40
N SER A 2 40.01 3.76 -20.77
CA SER A 2 39.50 3.59 -19.38
C SER A 2 40.51 4.24 -18.43
N LYS A 3 40.09 5.29 -17.70
CA LYS A 3 40.90 5.87 -16.63
C LYS A 3 41.02 4.81 -15.52
N PHE A 4 42.21 4.27 -15.32
CA PHE A 4 42.52 3.41 -14.20
C PHE A 4 42.29 4.21 -12.90
N THR A 5 41.25 3.91 -12.17
CA THR A 5 40.98 4.51 -10.86
C THR A 5 42.09 4.04 -9.91
N THR A 6 42.93 4.95 -9.47
CA THR A 6 44.06 4.67 -8.56
C THR A 6 43.70 4.75 -7.08
N LYS A 7 42.47 5.24 -6.76
CA LYS A 7 41.95 5.46 -5.41
C LYS A 7 40.50 5.02 -5.29
N MET A 8 40.09 4.60 -4.12
CA MET A 8 38.68 4.36 -3.73
C MET A 8 38.34 5.28 -2.57
N VAL A 9 37.05 5.62 -2.42
CA VAL A 9 36.54 6.42 -1.29
C VAL A 9 35.96 5.46 -0.26
N ASP A 10 36.35 5.62 1.01
CA ASP A 10 35.82 4.84 2.14
C ASP A 10 34.48 5.41 2.68
N SER A 11 33.95 4.79 3.72
CA SER A 11 32.68 5.22 4.36
C SER A 11 32.75 6.61 4.99
N ASP A 12 33.92 7.08 5.34
CA ASP A 12 34.16 8.36 5.98
C ASP A 12 34.47 9.48 4.98
N GLY A 13 34.47 9.12 3.68
CA GLY A 13 34.74 10.05 2.58
C GLY A 13 36.23 10.22 2.26
N ASN A 14 37.14 9.44 2.85
CA ASN A 14 38.56 9.55 2.60
C ASN A 14 38.98 8.80 1.35
N GLU A 15 39.92 9.38 0.59
CA GLU A 15 40.53 8.73 -0.56
C GLU A 15 41.58 7.71 -0.15
N VAL A 16 41.33 6.43 -0.38
CA VAL A 16 42.25 5.33 -0.07
C VAL A 16 42.87 4.82 -1.36
N PRO A 17 44.23 4.80 -1.48
CA PRO A 17 44.91 4.21 -2.63
C PRO A 17 44.51 2.74 -2.81
N ILE A 18 44.22 2.30 -4.03
CA ILE A 18 43.69 0.97 -4.34
C ILE A 18 44.59 -0.18 -3.84
N LYS A 19 45.90 0.07 -3.68
CA LYS A 19 46.86 -0.90 -3.15
C LYS A 19 46.59 -1.29 -1.69
N TYR A 20 45.92 -0.42 -0.91
CA TYR A 20 45.58 -0.65 0.49
C TYR A 20 44.13 -1.21 0.65
N VAL A 21 43.35 -1.28 -0.41
CA VAL A 21 42.03 -1.86 -0.41
C VAL A 21 42.12 -3.37 -0.69
N SER A 22 41.50 -4.19 0.18
CA SER A 22 41.53 -5.66 0.03
C SER A 22 40.93 -6.11 -1.29
N LYS A 23 41.37 -7.29 -1.79
CA LYS A 23 40.77 -7.88 -3.02
C LYS A 23 39.26 -8.11 -2.87
N TYR A 24 38.82 -8.52 -1.69
CA TYR A 24 37.41 -8.75 -1.39
C TYR A 24 36.63 -7.44 -1.42
N ASP A 25 37.10 -6.37 -0.79
CA ASP A 25 36.40 -5.06 -0.77
C ASP A 25 36.26 -4.47 -2.18
N ARG A 26 37.30 -4.61 -3.00
CA ARG A 26 37.24 -4.19 -4.42
C ARG A 26 36.22 -5.01 -5.21
N LEU A 27 36.14 -6.32 -4.95
CA LEU A 27 35.17 -7.18 -5.60
C LEU A 27 33.75 -6.83 -5.14
N ARG A 28 33.54 -6.71 -3.81
CA ARG A 28 32.27 -6.33 -3.19
C ARG A 28 31.77 -5.00 -3.74
N ASP A 29 32.58 -3.96 -3.73
CA ASP A 29 32.21 -2.64 -4.25
C ASP A 29 31.79 -2.71 -5.69
N ARG A 30 32.56 -3.41 -6.55
CA ARG A 30 32.24 -3.59 -7.96
C ARG A 30 30.88 -4.28 -8.17
N GLN A 31 30.61 -5.36 -7.43
CA GLN A 31 29.37 -6.10 -7.60
C GLN A 31 28.16 -5.31 -7.09
N VAL A 32 28.29 -4.64 -5.92
CA VAL A 32 27.23 -3.80 -5.38
C VAL A 32 26.89 -2.66 -6.34
N ARG A 33 27.88 -1.93 -6.85
CA ARG A 33 27.64 -0.86 -7.84
C ARG A 33 27.03 -1.38 -9.15
N ARG A 34 27.42 -2.59 -9.56
CA ARG A 34 26.84 -3.22 -10.75
C ARG A 34 25.37 -3.58 -10.56
N ILE A 35 25.01 -4.08 -9.38
CA ILE A 35 23.61 -4.37 -9.02
C ILE A 35 22.83 -3.06 -8.96
N GLU A 36 23.35 -2.05 -8.27
CA GLU A 36 22.72 -0.73 -8.15
C GLU A 36 22.45 -0.10 -9.54
N ALA A 37 23.43 -0.13 -10.44
CA ALA A 37 23.26 0.38 -11.80
C ALA A 37 22.15 -0.33 -12.58
N ARG A 38 22.00 -1.66 -12.39
CA ARG A 38 20.90 -2.43 -12.98
C ARG A 38 19.55 -2.01 -12.42
N PHE A 39 19.46 -1.79 -11.11
CA PHE A 39 18.24 -1.32 -10.46
C PHE A 39 17.85 0.07 -10.94
N ARG A 40 18.79 1.02 -11.06
CA ARG A 40 18.52 2.35 -11.65
C ARG A 40 18.00 2.25 -13.07
N LYS A 41 18.58 1.38 -13.88
CA LYS A 41 18.11 1.16 -15.26
C LYS A 41 16.70 0.60 -15.29
N ALA A 42 16.41 -0.42 -14.50
CA ALA A 42 15.07 -1.00 -14.38
C ALA A 42 14.05 0.05 -13.90
N ARG A 43 14.41 0.87 -12.90
CA ARG A 43 13.57 1.96 -12.40
C ARG A 43 13.24 2.97 -13.51
N ALA A 44 14.22 3.40 -14.27
CA ALA A 44 14.00 4.33 -15.38
C ALA A 44 13.09 3.73 -16.47
N MET A 45 13.20 2.42 -16.73
CA MET A 45 12.31 1.72 -17.67
C MET A 45 10.87 1.69 -17.15
N LEU A 46 10.65 1.40 -15.85
CA LEU A 46 9.32 1.42 -15.23
C LEU A 46 8.70 2.83 -15.25
N GLU A 47 9.49 3.86 -14.99
CA GLU A 47 9.03 5.26 -15.07
C GLU A 47 8.61 5.65 -16.49
N ALA A 48 9.37 5.22 -17.50
CA ALA A 48 9.03 5.43 -18.91
C ALA A 48 7.74 4.68 -19.27
N LEU A 49 7.62 3.41 -18.90
CA LEU A 49 6.45 2.58 -19.13
C LEU A 49 5.17 3.23 -18.54
N VAL A 50 5.23 3.67 -17.30
CA VAL A 50 4.07 4.32 -16.65
C VAL A 50 3.71 5.63 -17.35
N ARG A 51 4.71 6.48 -17.64
CA ARG A 51 4.50 7.75 -18.32
C ARG A 51 3.86 7.57 -19.70
N ASP A 52 4.34 6.62 -20.49
CA ASP A 52 3.86 6.41 -21.86
C ASP A 52 2.47 5.74 -21.84
N SER A 53 2.24 4.78 -20.93
CA SER A 53 0.90 4.20 -20.72
C SER A 53 -0.14 5.23 -20.27
N ILE A 54 0.25 6.21 -19.44
CA ILE A 54 -0.68 7.29 -19.04
C ILE A 54 -1.07 8.14 -20.26
N LYS A 55 -0.13 8.47 -21.15
CA LYS A 55 -0.44 9.22 -22.38
C LYS A 55 -1.43 8.48 -23.26
N ASP A 56 -1.23 7.17 -23.44
CA ASP A 56 -2.15 6.34 -24.23
C ASP A 56 -3.54 6.29 -23.60
N LEU A 57 -3.62 6.20 -22.27
CA LEU A 57 -4.90 6.23 -21.55
C LEU A 57 -5.58 7.61 -21.60
N GLU A 58 -4.80 8.71 -21.59
CA GLU A 58 -5.35 10.07 -21.76
C GLU A 58 -6.02 10.25 -23.12
N ILE A 59 -5.49 9.67 -24.18
CA ILE A 59 -6.12 9.65 -25.50
C ILE A 59 -7.51 8.98 -25.43
N LEU A 60 -7.60 7.82 -24.78
CA LEU A 60 -8.84 7.09 -24.59
C LEU A 60 -9.83 7.85 -23.69
N MET A 61 -9.35 8.49 -22.64
CA MET A 61 -10.17 9.28 -21.72
C MET A 61 -10.78 10.47 -22.42
N ASN A 62 -10.01 11.19 -23.25
CA ASN A 62 -10.48 12.34 -24.03
C ASN A 62 -11.51 11.91 -25.09
N ALA A 63 -11.35 10.74 -25.69
CA ALA A 63 -12.30 10.20 -26.66
C ALA A 63 -13.64 9.77 -26.05
N LYS A 64 -13.69 9.50 -24.74
CA LYS A 64 -14.87 8.93 -24.06
C LYS A 64 -15.67 9.94 -23.22
N ASP A 65 -15.26 11.20 -23.15
CA ASP A 65 -15.90 12.31 -22.42
C ASP A 65 -16.21 12.10 -20.92
N LYS A 66 -15.85 10.97 -20.30
CA LYS A 66 -16.18 10.71 -18.91
C LYS A 66 -15.10 9.91 -18.19
N LEU A 67 -14.51 10.54 -17.20
CA LEU A 67 -13.84 9.84 -16.08
C LEU A 67 -14.92 9.20 -15.20
N GLY A 68 -14.72 7.93 -14.85
CA GLY A 68 -15.55 7.27 -13.85
C GLY A 68 -15.53 8.03 -12.51
N ALA A 69 -16.59 7.92 -11.73
CA ALA A 69 -16.67 8.48 -10.39
C ALA A 69 -15.42 8.05 -9.59
N LYS A 70 -14.78 8.99 -8.88
CA LYS A 70 -13.55 8.80 -8.07
C LYS A 70 -12.23 8.75 -8.84
N GLY A 71 -12.17 9.16 -10.11
CA GLY A 71 -10.88 9.22 -10.85
C GLY A 71 -10.31 7.87 -11.25
N ASN A 72 -11.13 6.82 -11.25
CA ASN A 72 -10.80 5.51 -11.80
C ASN A 72 -11.17 5.47 -13.28
N PHE A 73 -10.33 4.81 -14.08
CA PHE A 73 -10.57 4.59 -15.49
C PHE A 73 -10.24 3.14 -15.84
N SER A 74 -11.02 2.55 -16.72
CA SER A 74 -10.75 1.21 -17.25
C SER A 74 -11.12 1.16 -18.72
N ALA A 75 -10.25 0.52 -19.50
CA ALA A 75 -10.46 0.23 -20.91
C ALA A 75 -10.11 -1.24 -21.19
N GLN A 76 -10.80 -1.83 -22.16
CA GLN A 76 -10.52 -3.19 -22.62
C GLN A 76 -10.21 -3.18 -24.11
N SER A 77 -9.40 -4.15 -24.55
CA SER A 77 -9.20 -4.44 -25.97
C SER A 77 -10.52 -4.86 -26.63
N PHE A 78 -10.59 -4.77 -27.96
CA PHE A 78 -11.81 -5.10 -28.71
C PHE A 78 -12.25 -6.54 -28.52
N ASP A 79 -11.30 -7.48 -28.43
CA ASP A 79 -11.53 -8.90 -28.13
C ASP A 79 -11.83 -9.19 -26.65
N ALA A 80 -11.81 -8.15 -25.81
CA ALA A 80 -12.02 -8.23 -24.38
C ALA A 80 -11.02 -9.16 -23.62
N LEU A 81 -9.85 -9.45 -24.20
CA LEU A 81 -8.83 -10.31 -23.57
C LEU A 81 -7.82 -9.53 -22.72
N ILE A 82 -7.72 -8.21 -22.93
CA ILE A 82 -6.79 -7.34 -22.20
C ILE A 82 -7.61 -6.23 -21.52
N SER A 83 -7.33 -5.99 -20.25
CA SER A 83 -7.89 -4.88 -19.47
C SER A 83 -6.79 -4.01 -18.92
N VAL A 84 -6.90 -2.69 -19.09
CA VAL A 84 -6.00 -1.71 -18.51
C VAL A 84 -6.81 -0.76 -17.65
N SER A 85 -6.37 -0.53 -16.41
CA SER A 85 -7.09 0.36 -15.49
C SER A 85 -6.15 1.25 -14.68
N ILE A 86 -6.62 2.49 -14.43
CA ILE A 86 -6.05 3.36 -13.40
C ILE A 86 -6.93 3.23 -12.17
N ARG A 87 -6.35 2.81 -11.06
CA ARG A 87 -7.02 2.67 -9.76
C ARG A 87 -6.44 3.65 -8.77
N GLN A 88 -7.27 4.52 -8.23
CA GLN A 88 -6.89 5.42 -7.14
C GLN A 88 -7.20 4.74 -5.81
N GLN A 89 -6.16 4.49 -5.02
CA GLN A 89 -6.36 4.05 -3.65
C GLN A 89 -6.85 5.24 -2.81
N TYR A 90 -7.83 4.98 -1.95
CA TYR A 90 -8.25 5.93 -0.92
C TYR A 90 -7.95 5.32 0.45
N ASN A 91 -7.20 6.05 1.24
CA ASN A 91 -7.02 5.74 2.65
C ASN A 91 -8.07 6.50 3.44
N ILE A 92 -8.65 5.88 4.43
CA ILE A 92 -9.55 6.54 5.36
C ILE A 92 -8.70 7.00 6.54
N TYR A 93 -8.76 8.29 6.81
CA TYR A 93 -8.21 8.91 7.99
C TYR A 93 -9.37 9.34 8.90
N LEU A 94 -9.21 9.16 10.19
CA LEU A 94 -10.17 9.62 11.20
C LEU A 94 -9.55 10.83 11.91
N ASP A 95 -10.25 11.96 11.94
CA ASP A 95 -9.79 13.15 12.65
C ASP A 95 -10.01 13.02 14.17
N GLU A 96 -9.61 14.04 14.93
CA GLU A 96 -9.63 14.06 16.40
C GLU A 96 -11.04 13.83 17.00
N ARG A 97 -12.10 14.07 16.24
CA ARG A 97 -13.49 13.85 16.69
C ARG A 97 -13.77 12.40 17.02
N VAL A 98 -12.98 11.46 16.47
CA VAL A 98 -13.10 10.03 16.81
C VAL A 98 -12.93 9.77 18.32
N VAL A 99 -12.16 10.59 19.02
CA VAL A 99 -11.99 10.46 20.49
C VAL A 99 -13.32 10.66 21.19
N ARG A 100 -14.08 11.68 20.79
CA ARG A 100 -15.41 11.94 21.37
C ARG A 100 -16.40 10.84 21.04
N ALA A 101 -16.43 10.33 19.82
CA ALA A 101 -17.26 9.20 19.44
C ALA A 101 -16.96 7.95 20.29
N ARG A 102 -15.68 7.67 20.52
CA ARG A 102 -15.22 6.59 21.39
C ARG A 102 -15.74 6.73 22.82
N GLU A 103 -15.60 7.93 23.41
CA GLU A 103 -16.07 8.19 24.78
C GLU A 103 -17.56 7.92 24.93
N LEU A 104 -18.38 8.38 23.99
CA LEU A 104 -19.82 8.14 23.99
C LEU A 104 -20.15 6.65 23.85
N MET A 105 -19.48 5.92 22.98
CA MET A 105 -19.69 4.48 22.78
C MET A 105 -19.27 3.68 24.02
N ILE A 106 -18.14 4.00 24.62
CA ILE A 106 -17.68 3.35 25.85
C ILE A 106 -18.65 3.66 27.01
N GLY A 107 -19.05 4.92 27.18
CA GLY A 107 -20.00 5.33 28.23
C GLY A 107 -21.35 4.61 28.13
N TYR A 108 -21.86 4.45 26.89
CA TYR A 108 -23.06 3.65 26.65
C TYR A 108 -22.89 2.19 27.11
N VAL A 109 -21.79 1.56 26.65
CA VAL A 109 -21.51 0.15 27.02
C VAL A 109 -21.35 0.01 28.53
N GLU A 110 -20.65 0.91 29.20
CA GLU A 110 -20.52 0.92 30.66
C GLU A 110 -21.85 1.04 31.35
N GLY A 111 -22.75 1.91 30.86
CA GLY A 111 -24.11 2.06 31.36
C GLY A 111 -24.97 0.80 31.21
N VAL A 112 -24.81 0.07 30.07
CA VAL A 112 -25.50 -1.23 29.89
C VAL A 112 -24.92 -2.29 30.82
N LEU A 113 -23.60 -2.33 30.96
CA LEU A 113 -22.88 -3.31 31.77
C LEU A 113 -23.16 -3.14 33.27
N ALA A 114 -23.35 -1.92 33.74
CA ALA A 114 -23.75 -1.66 35.11
C ALA A 114 -25.13 -2.25 35.45
N LYS A 115 -25.99 -2.42 34.42
CA LYS A 115 -27.34 -3.00 34.59
C LYS A 115 -27.40 -4.51 34.49
N VAL A 116 -26.50 -5.11 33.68
CA VAL A 116 -26.54 -6.56 33.34
C VAL A 116 -25.64 -7.38 34.27
N GLY A 117 -24.56 -6.83 34.78
CA GLY A 117 -23.59 -7.51 35.66
C GLY A 117 -23.00 -8.79 35.02
N GLY A 118 -21.76 -9.12 35.33
CA GLY A 118 -21.14 -10.39 34.94
C GLY A 118 -19.96 -10.29 33.97
N ASN A 119 -19.39 -11.44 33.60
CA ASN A 119 -18.19 -11.56 32.77
C ASN A 119 -18.38 -11.05 31.32
N ASP A 120 -19.60 -11.08 30.78
CA ASP A 120 -19.95 -10.63 29.44
C ASP A 120 -19.70 -9.11 29.28
N ALA A 121 -19.81 -8.40 30.36
CA ALA A 121 -19.50 -6.98 30.48
C ALA A 121 -18.05 -6.66 30.14
N ALA A 122 -17.12 -7.44 30.67
CA ALA A 122 -15.70 -7.27 30.42
C ALA A 122 -15.36 -7.58 28.95
N ALA A 123 -16.00 -8.59 28.37
CA ALA A 123 -15.79 -8.96 26.96
C ALA A 123 -16.24 -7.85 26.01
N LEU A 124 -17.40 -7.23 26.24
CA LEU A 124 -17.89 -6.10 25.43
C LEU A 124 -16.99 -4.87 25.53
N ARG A 125 -16.48 -4.55 26.71
CA ARG A 125 -15.47 -3.48 26.89
C ARG A 125 -14.23 -3.74 26.04
N LEU A 126 -13.71 -4.96 26.07
CA LEU A 126 -12.52 -5.34 25.28
C LEU A 126 -12.77 -5.21 23.78
N ILE A 127 -13.92 -5.61 23.27
CA ILE A 127 -14.28 -5.51 21.85
C ILE A 127 -14.29 -4.04 21.39
N ILE A 128 -14.90 -3.15 22.16
CA ILE A 128 -14.95 -1.72 21.81
C ILE A 128 -13.57 -1.07 21.98
N ALA A 129 -12.87 -1.34 23.07
CA ALA A 129 -11.53 -0.83 23.26
C ALA A 129 -10.59 -1.27 22.13
N GLU A 130 -10.69 -2.53 21.69
CA GLU A 130 -9.91 -3.06 20.57
C GLU A 130 -10.27 -2.42 19.21
N ALA A 131 -11.55 -2.04 19.00
CA ALA A 131 -11.97 -1.33 17.79
C ALA A 131 -11.30 0.05 17.66
N PHE A 132 -11.05 0.71 18.80
CA PHE A 132 -10.40 2.02 18.87
C PHE A 132 -8.91 1.95 19.19
N LYS A 133 -8.33 0.76 19.22
CA LYS A 133 -6.88 0.60 19.43
C LYS A 133 -6.12 1.00 18.17
N ALA A 134 -5.23 1.95 18.33
CA ALA A 134 -4.31 2.35 17.27
C ALA A 134 -3.31 1.22 16.98
N ASN A 135 -2.90 1.11 15.71
CA ASN A 135 -1.78 0.25 15.33
C ASN A 135 -0.44 0.86 15.77
N ALA A 136 0.68 0.17 15.51
CA ALA A 136 2.03 0.64 15.85
C ALA A 136 2.40 2.00 15.21
N GLN A 137 1.69 2.41 14.15
CA GLN A 137 1.86 3.70 13.48
C GLN A 137 0.88 4.78 13.96
N GLY A 138 0.09 4.52 15.01
CA GLY A 138 -0.87 5.47 15.56
C GLY A 138 -2.21 5.57 14.80
N PHE A 139 -2.46 4.70 13.82
CA PHE A 139 -3.71 4.71 13.04
C PHE A 139 -4.72 3.73 13.62
N LEU A 140 -5.99 4.16 13.65
CA LEU A 140 -7.09 3.29 14.02
C LEU A 140 -7.42 2.27 12.92
N SER A 141 -7.83 1.07 13.31
CA SER A 141 -8.30 0.07 12.37
C SER A 141 -9.60 0.50 11.72
N THR A 142 -9.55 1.01 10.50
CA THR A 142 -10.70 1.48 9.74
C THR A 142 -11.79 0.41 9.62
N GLY A 143 -11.41 -0.85 9.40
CA GLY A 143 -12.38 -1.96 9.28
C GLY A 143 -13.19 -2.16 10.55
N LYS A 144 -12.54 -2.11 11.72
CA LYS A 144 -13.20 -2.25 13.02
C LYS A 144 -14.13 -1.06 13.30
N VAL A 145 -13.67 0.17 13.01
CA VAL A 145 -14.47 1.38 13.16
C VAL A 145 -15.70 1.36 12.24
N MET A 146 -15.53 0.93 10.98
CA MET A 146 -16.66 0.78 10.05
C MET A 146 -17.65 -0.29 10.47
N SER A 147 -17.22 -1.32 11.20
CA SER A 147 -18.12 -2.32 11.79
C SER A 147 -19.00 -1.71 12.86
N LEU A 148 -18.48 -0.80 13.70
CA LEU A 148 -19.30 -0.08 14.70
C LEU A 148 -20.38 0.78 14.04
N LEU A 149 -20.09 1.40 12.90
CA LEU A 149 -21.08 2.19 12.16
C LEU A 149 -22.27 1.37 11.63
N ARG A 150 -22.08 0.06 11.41
CA ARG A 150 -23.12 -0.85 10.94
C ARG A 150 -24.03 -1.36 12.07
N MET A 151 -23.63 -1.19 13.33
CA MET A 151 -24.43 -1.63 14.47
C MET A 151 -25.62 -0.71 14.65
N GLU A 152 -26.82 -1.29 14.69
CA GLU A 152 -28.06 -0.59 14.96
C GLU A 152 -28.42 -0.74 16.43
N ILE A 153 -28.15 0.28 17.23
CA ILE A 153 -28.43 0.34 18.66
C ILE A 153 -29.34 1.55 18.90
N ASP A 154 -30.54 1.30 19.45
CA ASP A 154 -31.53 2.34 19.77
C ASP A 154 -31.18 3.03 21.09
N ASN A 155 -30.22 3.94 21.02
CA ASN A 155 -29.78 4.78 22.14
C ASN A 155 -29.31 6.14 21.60
N ALA A 156 -29.59 7.20 22.32
CA ALA A 156 -29.27 8.56 21.91
C ALA A 156 -27.75 8.80 21.80
N ASP A 157 -26.99 8.36 22.81
CA ASP A 157 -25.53 8.51 22.85
C ASP A 157 -24.85 7.70 21.74
N TRP A 158 -25.37 6.49 21.45
CA TRP A 158 -24.87 5.65 20.36
C TRP A 158 -25.12 6.29 18.99
N ARG A 159 -26.32 6.84 18.77
CA ARG A 159 -26.66 7.57 17.53
C ARG A 159 -25.79 8.79 17.34
N GLU A 160 -25.58 9.58 18.39
CA GLU A 160 -24.69 10.75 18.34
C GLU A 160 -23.25 10.34 18.09
N ALA A 161 -22.74 9.30 18.75
CA ALA A 161 -21.40 8.76 18.50
C ALA A 161 -21.22 8.30 17.04
N LYS A 162 -22.23 7.60 16.47
CA LYS A 162 -22.22 7.22 15.03
C LYS A 162 -22.14 8.45 14.13
N ARG A 163 -22.91 9.50 14.41
CA ARG A 163 -22.89 10.74 13.63
C ARG A 163 -21.51 11.39 13.69
N ILE A 164 -20.94 11.56 14.89
CA ILE A 164 -19.59 12.13 15.06
C ILE A 164 -18.55 11.28 14.34
N LEU A 165 -18.64 9.95 14.42
CA LEU A 165 -17.74 9.04 13.78
C LEU A 165 -17.82 9.14 12.25
N GLN A 166 -19.02 9.25 11.67
CA GLN A 166 -19.22 9.48 10.24
C GLN A 166 -18.62 10.80 9.78
N ASP A 167 -18.82 11.87 10.55
CA ASP A 167 -18.28 13.20 10.27
C ASP A 167 -16.74 13.26 10.39
N SER A 168 -16.16 12.37 11.21
CA SER A 168 -14.70 12.27 11.40
C SER A 168 -13.98 11.57 10.24
N ILE A 169 -14.70 10.85 9.38
CA ILE A 169 -14.15 10.11 8.25
C ILE A 169 -13.68 11.08 7.17
N LYS A 170 -12.38 11.12 6.95
CA LYS A 170 -11.75 11.92 5.89
C LYS A 170 -11.09 10.99 4.87
N PRO A 171 -11.61 10.96 3.63
CA PRO A 171 -10.94 10.22 2.57
C PRO A 171 -9.66 10.96 2.15
N GLN A 172 -8.53 10.30 2.24
CA GLN A 172 -7.26 10.79 1.74
C GLN A 172 -6.88 10.02 0.49
N LYS A 173 -6.52 10.74 -0.58
CA LYS A 173 -5.99 10.12 -1.79
C LYS A 173 -4.66 9.42 -1.47
N GLY A 174 -4.61 8.13 -1.67
CA GLY A 174 -3.42 7.30 -1.57
C GLY A 174 -2.67 7.23 -2.90
N LYS A 175 -2.02 6.10 -3.14
CA LYS A 175 -1.27 5.86 -4.37
C LYS A 175 -2.20 5.60 -5.56
N ARG A 176 -1.74 5.95 -6.75
CA ARG A 176 -2.33 5.52 -8.02
C ARG A 176 -1.62 4.27 -8.51
N TYR A 177 -2.39 3.35 -9.04
CA TYR A 177 -1.90 2.11 -9.64
C TYR A 177 -2.35 2.03 -11.08
N LEU A 178 -1.40 1.75 -11.96
CA LEU A 178 -1.67 1.26 -13.29
C LEU A 178 -1.74 -0.26 -13.21
N VAL A 179 -2.85 -0.85 -13.60
CA VAL A 179 -3.06 -2.30 -13.56
C VAL A 179 -3.37 -2.77 -14.98
N VAL A 180 -2.60 -3.75 -15.43
CA VAL A 180 -2.82 -4.44 -16.71
C VAL A 180 -3.14 -5.89 -16.40
N GLU A 181 -4.26 -6.37 -16.93
CA GLU A 181 -4.77 -7.71 -16.68
C GLU A 181 -5.04 -8.38 -18.04
N THR A 182 -4.75 -9.66 -18.13
CA THR A 182 -5.00 -10.46 -19.34
C THR A 182 -5.78 -11.72 -18.98
N ARG A 183 -6.51 -12.26 -19.95
CA ARG A 183 -7.18 -13.56 -19.82
C ARG A 183 -7.06 -14.36 -21.10
N PRO A 184 -6.96 -15.71 -21.05
CA PRO A 184 -6.81 -16.56 -22.22
C PRO A 184 -8.09 -16.64 -23.07
N GLY A 185 -9.26 -16.35 -22.51
CA GLY A 185 -10.55 -16.38 -23.18
C GLY A 185 -11.61 -15.61 -22.42
N THR A 186 -12.69 -15.22 -23.09
CA THR A 186 -13.75 -14.34 -22.55
C THR A 186 -14.51 -14.93 -21.36
N GLN A 187 -14.48 -16.25 -21.19
CA GLN A 187 -15.12 -16.97 -20.08
C GLN A 187 -14.20 -17.19 -18.89
N GLN A 188 -12.94 -16.76 -18.97
CA GLN A 188 -11.94 -16.94 -17.93
C GLN A 188 -11.68 -15.65 -17.20
N ASP A 189 -11.21 -15.77 -15.94
CA ASP A 189 -10.89 -14.63 -15.10
C ASP A 189 -9.63 -13.90 -15.58
N PHE A 190 -9.60 -12.60 -15.32
CA PHE A 190 -8.43 -11.77 -15.57
C PHE A 190 -7.30 -12.06 -14.58
N THR A 191 -6.09 -12.16 -15.10
CA THR A 191 -4.85 -12.28 -14.31
C THR A 191 -4.01 -11.03 -14.52
N ALA A 192 -3.60 -10.40 -13.43
CA ALA A 192 -2.77 -9.19 -13.48
C ALA A 192 -1.34 -9.52 -13.92
N ILE A 193 -0.80 -8.69 -14.83
CA ILE A 193 0.64 -8.69 -15.13
C ILE A 193 1.35 -7.96 -13.99
N ARG A 194 2.00 -8.71 -13.13
CA ARG A 194 2.71 -8.19 -11.96
C ARG A 194 4.14 -7.78 -12.35
N LEU A 195 4.57 -6.64 -11.83
CA LEU A 195 5.94 -6.13 -11.97
C LEU A 195 6.67 -6.14 -10.62
N ASP A 196 6.33 -7.11 -9.75
CA ASP A 196 7.01 -7.30 -8.49
C ASP A 196 8.33 -8.09 -8.72
N ILE A 197 9.42 -7.63 -8.09
CA ILE A 197 10.72 -8.30 -8.17
C ILE A 197 10.63 -9.71 -7.57
N ALA A 198 9.78 -9.92 -6.56
CA ALA A 198 9.56 -11.23 -5.97
C ALA A 198 8.98 -12.23 -6.98
N ASP A 199 8.08 -11.77 -7.86
CA ASP A 199 7.48 -12.60 -8.90
C ASP A 199 8.46 -12.90 -10.07
N CYS A 200 9.59 -12.18 -10.14
CA CYS A 200 10.64 -12.36 -11.14
C CYS A 200 11.77 -13.29 -10.66
N TRP A 201 11.62 -13.89 -9.47
CA TRP A 201 12.65 -14.80 -8.96
C TRP A 201 12.67 -16.10 -9.79
N PRO A 202 13.85 -16.56 -10.28
CA PRO A 202 13.90 -17.78 -11.08
C PRO A 202 13.42 -19.00 -10.30
N GLU A 203 12.58 -19.82 -10.92
CA GLU A 203 12.15 -21.11 -10.33
C GLU A 203 13.38 -21.96 -9.96
N GLY A 204 13.36 -22.56 -8.76
CA GLY A 204 14.45 -23.40 -8.26
C GLY A 204 15.67 -22.64 -7.71
N SER A 205 15.62 -21.32 -7.59
CA SER A 205 16.68 -20.49 -6.99
C SER A 205 16.50 -20.26 -5.49
N GLU A 206 15.78 -21.14 -4.80
CA GLU A 206 15.45 -21.01 -3.38
C GLU A 206 16.68 -21.00 -2.45
N GLU A 207 17.86 -21.40 -2.97
CA GLU A 207 19.12 -21.29 -2.24
C GLU A 207 20.16 -20.52 -3.08
N LEU A 208 20.57 -19.36 -2.60
CA LEU A 208 21.87 -18.80 -2.98
C LEU A 208 22.93 -19.80 -2.49
N ARG A 209 23.33 -20.76 -3.35
CA ARG A 209 24.38 -21.71 -3.04
C ARG A 209 25.68 -20.97 -2.75
N VAL A 210 25.96 -20.76 -1.48
CA VAL A 210 27.30 -20.41 -1.03
C VAL A 210 28.12 -21.70 -1.26
N LYS A 211 28.96 -21.71 -2.32
CA LYS A 211 29.97 -22.74 -2.45
C LYS A 211 30.94 -22.54 -1.29
N SER A 212 30.86 -23.42 -0.30
CA SER A 212 31.86 -23.60 0.76
C SER A 212 33.24 -23.93 0.16
#